data_f4f489c660e8aed4cc95c12ccde2a196
#
_entry.id   f4f489c660e8aed4cc95c12ccde2a196
#
_cell.length_a   1.000
_cell.length_b   1.000
_cell.length_c   1.000
_cell.angle_alpha   90.00
_cell.angle_beta   90.00
_cell.angle_gamma   90.00
#
_symmetry.space_group_name_H-M   'P 1'
#
loop_
_entity.id
_entity.type
_entity.pdbx_description
1 polymer ?
#
loop_
_entity_poly.entity_id
_entity_poly.type
_entity_poly.pdbx_seq_one_letter_code
_entity_poly.pdbx_strand_id
1 'polypeptide(L)'
;LTVIGGYLGAGKTTLINQLLAGSQGERLALLINDFGDVNIDQRLITSHDGDTISLTNGCICCSLADGFASALDTVNQNAHLLDRVIIEVSGVGQPAKVAQWGQTPGLSSDGVIVLIDGQSIMQRVEDPYVGETILAQIQGADLLLLTHTDLMEAPQVTEVTQWLATKHQAPVLESPVAPAILYGLPPLGADTDLAPVDCLTASVVVNEPLEQSTLELWAKTRPGGVIRAKGLVKISDRSENQTDVQLFGPRLVLRPHPSEQTLNTMVAIARPGTPRAALIKWLNQLNPAN
;
A
#
# COMPACT_ATOMS: atom_id res chain seq x y z
N LEU A 1 -3.92 4.54 5.93
CA LEU A 1 -3.32 3.44 6.69
C LEU A 1 -2.68 2.45 5.74
N THR A 2 -1.37 2.23 5.86
CA THR A 2 -0.59 1.24 5.10
C THR A 2 -0.21 0.09 6.03
N VAL A 3 -0.45 -1.15 5.60
CA VAL A 3 -0.05 -2.34 6.35
C VAL A 3 1.16 -2.97 5.69
N ILE A 4 2.22 -3.18 6.45
CA ILE A 4 3.47 -3.79 6.00
C ILE A 4 3.58 -5.18 6.61
N GLY A 5 3.66 -6.20 5.79
CA GLY A 5 3.88 -7.59 6.15
C GLY A 5 5.08 -8.20 5.47
N GLY A 6 5.27 -9.47 5.70
CA GLY A 6 6.38 -10.26 5.14
C GLY A 6 7.01 -11.14 6.21
N TYR A 7 7.52 -12.30 5.81
CA TYR A 7 8.08 -13.25 6.73
C TYR A 7 9.34 -12.72 7.44
N LEU A 8 9.81 -13.43 8.45
CA LEU A 8 11.00 -13.06 9.24
C LEU A 8 12.23 -12.90 8.32
N GLY A 9 12.95 -11.79 8.47
CA GLY A 9 14.13 -11.46 7.68
C GLY A 9 13.83 -10.83 6.31
N ALA A 10 12.57 -10.59 5.94
CA ALA A 10 12.22 -9.99 4.64
C ALA A 10 12.54 -8.48 4.51
N GLY A 11 13.13 -7.85 5.52
CA GLY A 11 13.56 -6.44 5.45
C GLY A 11 12.51 -5.41 5.88
N LYS A 12 11.47 -5.79 6.62
CA LYS A 12 10.39 -4.89 7.08
C LYS A 12 10.93 -3.66 7.82
N THR A 13 11.77 -3.87 8.84
CA THR A 13 12.36 -2.78 9.64
C THR A 13 13.22 -1.85 8.77
N THR A 14 13.96 -2.39 7.80
CA THR A 14 14.74 -1.59 6.84
C THR A 14 13.84 -0.71 6.01
N LEU A 15 12.74 -1.26 5.48
CA LEU A 15 11.75 -0.50 4.73
C LEU A 15 11.14 0.61 5.57
N ILE A 16 10.73 0.32 6.80
CA ILE A 16 10.15 1.31 7.72
C ILE A 16 11.12 2.46 7.97
N ASN A 17 12.39 2.17 8.23
CA ASN A 17 13.41 3.21 8.39
C ASN A 17 13.57 4.08 7.13
N GLN A 18 13.52 3.49 5.93
CA GLN A 18 13.53 4.24 4.69
C GLN A 18 12.29 5.14 4.53
N LEU A 19 11.12 4.63 4.93
CA LEU A 19 9.87 5.38 4.89
C LEU A 19 9.90 6.56 5.87
N LEU A 20 10.39 6.36 7.08
CA LEU A 20 10.55 7.42 8.08
C LEU A 20 11.56 8.48 7.62
N ALA A 21 12.69 8.06 7.04
CA ALA A 21 13.68 8.98 6.51
C ALA A 21 13.17 9.81 5.31
N GLY A 22 12.24 9.25 4.54
CA GLY A 22 11.63 9.89 3.37
C GLY A 22 10.36 10.70 3.66
N SER A 23 9.93 10.78 4.90
CA SER A 23 8.62 11.37 5.27
C SER A 23 8.55 12.91 5.17
N GLN A 24 9.68 13.60 5.07
CA GLN A 24 9.80 15.03 4.77
C GLN A 24 8.73 15.94 5.43
N GLY A 25 8.51 15.80 6.75
CA GLY A 25 7.56 16.63 7.51
C GLY A 25 6.12 16.10 7.54
N GLU A 26 5.84 14.91 6.98
CA GLU A 26 4.57 14.21 7.22
C GLU A 26 4.50 13.70 8.68
N ARG A 27 3.34 13.85 9.30
CA ARG A 27 3.08 13.38 10.65
C ARG A 27 2.62 11.92 10.60
N LEU A 28 3.50 11.03 11.06
CA LEU A 28 3.31 9.58 10.95
C LEU A 28 2.96 8.96 12.30
N ALA A 29 1.97 8.08 12.31
CA ALA A 29 1.82 7.09 13.38
C ALA A 29 2.37 5.74 12.91
N LEU A 30 3.24 5.13 13.71
CA LEU A 30 3.80 3.83 13.45
C LEU A 30 3.39 2.85 14.56
N LEU A 31 2.66 1.81 14.19
CA LEU A 31 2.29 0.71 15.06
C LEU A 31 3.14 -0.51 14.69
N ILE A 32 3.95 -0.97 15.63
CA ILE A 32 4.81 -2.13 15.44
C ILE A 32 4.27 -3.27 16.28
N ASN A 33 4.07 -4.39 15.63
CA ASN A 33 3.63 -5.62 16.25
C ASN A 33 4.79 -6.61 16.29
N ASP A 34 5.40 -6.76 17.46
CA ASP A 34 6.46 -7.75 17.68
C ASP A 34 6.02 -8.85 18.65
N PHE A 35 6.51 -10.08 18.40
CA PHE A 35 6.33 -11.21 19.30
C PHE A 35 7.43 -11.19 20.37
N GLY A 36 7.12 -10.69 21.57
CA GLY A 36 8.01 -10.82 22.71
C GLY A 36 8.07 -9.59 23.64
N ASP A 37 8.53 -9.82 24.87
CA ASP A 37 8.69 -8.80 25.90
C ASP A 37 9.82 -7.79 25.64
N VAL A 38 10.56 -7.94 24.54
CA VAL A 38 11.67 -7.07 24.13
C VAL A 38 11.47 -6.64 22.69
N ASN A 39 11.01 -5.42 22.48
CA ASN A 39 10.86 -4.77 21.16
C ASN A 39 12.26 -4.51 20.55
N ILE A 40 12.90 -5.53 20.00
CA ILE A 40 14.21 -5.41 19.34
C ILE A 40 14.06 -4.57 18.06
N ASP A 41 13.02 -4.81 17.28
CA ASP A 41 12.76 -4.08 16.03
C ASP A 41 12.48 -2.60 16.27
N GLN A 42 11.82 -2.25 17.36
CA GLN A 42 11.56 -0.86 17.75
C GLN A 42 12.84 -0.08 18.06
N ARG A 43 13.89 -0.75 18.59
CA ARG A 43 15.22 -0.15 18.86
C ARG A 43 16.02 0.08 17.58
N LEU A 44 15.70 -0.62 16.50
CA LEU A 44 16.32 -0.48 15.19
C LEU A 44 15.70 0.64 14.35
N ILE A 45 14.55 1.17 14.76
CA ILE A 45 13.87 2.27 14.08
C ILE A 45 14.47 3.59 14.54
N THR A 46 15.01 4.33 13.58
CA THR A 46 15.55 5.67 13.82
C THR A 46 14.40 6.62 14.12
N SER A 47 14.34 7.14 15.37
CA SER A 47 13.36 8.18 15.71
C SER A 47 13.73 9.48 14.98
N HIS A 48 12.81 10.00 14.16
CA HIS A 48 12.88 11.39 13.74
C HIS A 48 12.21 12.26 14.81
N ASP A 49 12.90 13.32 15.21
CA ASP A 49 12.46 14.24 16.25
C ASP A 49 11.08 14.86 15.93
N GLY A 50 10.14 14.65 16.82
CA GLY A 50 8.98 15.52 17.03
C GLY A 50 7.66 15.08 16.39
N ASP A 51 7.63 14.39 15.28
CA ASP A 51 6.40 14.22 14.49
C ASP A 51 5.90 12.77 14.37
N THR A 52 6.54 11.81 15.03
CA THR A 52 6.15 10.38 14.98
C THR A 52 5.56 9.93 16.30
N ILE A 53 4.31 9.48 16.30
CA ILE A 53 3.70 8.83 17.46
C ILE A 53 4.07 7.35 17.43
N SER A 54 5.00 6.95 18.29
CA SER A 54 5.34 5.54 18.52
C SER A 54 4.47 5.00 19.66
N LEU A 55 3.56 4.09 19.33
CA LEU A 55 2.71 3.43 20.30
C LEU A 55 3.37 2.10 20.69
N THR A 56 3.93 2.10 21.91
CA THR A 56 4.45 0.88 22.53
C THR A 56 3.31 0.16 23.22
N ASN A 57 2.93 -1.00 22.77
CA ASN A 57 2.33 -2.12 23.49
C ASN A 57 1.31 -2.88 22.64
N GLY A 58 1.51 -4.17 22.53
CA GLY A 58 0.48 -5.13 22.20
C GLY A 58 0.71 -5.95 20.94
N CYS A 59 0.86 -7.23 21.16
CA CYS A 59 0.95 -8.25 20.12
C CYS A 59 -0.40 -8.44 19.43
N ILE A 60 -0.49 -8.23 18.11
CA ILE A 60 -1.72 -8.42 17.34
C ILE A 60 -2.12 -9.90 17.18
N CYS A 61 -1.22 -10.84 17.43
CA CYS A 61 -1.40 -12.22 17.02
C CYS A 61 -2.01 -13.18 18.02
N CYS A 62 -1.94 -12.92 19.31
CA CYS A 62 -2.42 -13.89 20.30
C CYS A 62 -3.04 -13.20 21.51
N SER A 63 -4.33 -13.26 21.64
CA SER A 63 -5.10 -12.94 22.84
C SER A 63 -5.07 -11.52 23.42
N LEU A 64 -4.45 -10.54 22.79
CA LEU A 64 -4.43 -9.15 23.26
C LEU A 64 -5.08 -8.22 22.23
N ALA A 65 -6.34 -8.51 21.87
CA ALA A 65 -7.18 -7.61 21.12
C ALA A 65 -7.25 -6.20 21.77
N ASP A 66 -7.16 -6.15 23.08
CA ASP A 66 -7.30 -4.91 23.86
C ASP A 66 -6.13 -3.92 23.64
N GLY A 67 -4.90 -4.41 23.51
CA GLY A 67 -3.74 -3.54 23.29
C GLY A 67 -3.73 -2.89 21.90
N PHE A 68 -4.05 -3.64 20.87
CA PHE A 68 -4.12 -3.13 19.51
C PHE A 68 -5.33 -2.22 19.30
N ALA A 69 -6.49 -2.59 19.85
CA ALA A 69 -7.68 -1.75 19.82
C ALA A 69 -7.43 -0.39 20.49
N SER A 70 -6.78 -0.40 21.68
CA SER A 70 -6.41 0.84 22.38
C SER A 70 -5.43 1.71 21.57
N ALA A 71 -4.47 1.09 20.89
CA ALA A 71 -3.54 1.81 20.00
C ALA A 71 -4.27 2.45 18.81
N LEU A 72 -5.21 1.72 18.19
CA LEU A 72 -6.05 2.25 17.12
C LEU A 72 -6.98 3.36 17.61
N ASP A 73 -7.55 3.24 18.81
CA ASP A 73 -8.37 4.30 19.40
C ASP A 73 -7.56 5.58 19.61
N THR A 74 -6.30 5.45 20.06
CA THR A 74 -5.39 6.59 20.18
C THR A 74 -5.08 7.22 18.82
N VAL A 75 -4.83 6.40 17.79
CA VAL A 75 -4.64 6.89 16.42
C VAL A 75 -5.89 7.59 15.91
N ASN A 76 -7.08 7.02 16.13
CA ASN A 76 -8.35 7.61 15.71
C ASN A 76 -8.62 8.96 16.39
N GLN A 77 -8.36 9.07 17.69
CA GLN A 77 -8.50 10.34 18.43
C GLN A 77 -7.58 11.43 17.89
N ASN A 78 -6.42 11.05 17.36
CA ASN A 78 -5.42 11.96 16.82
C ASN A 78 -5.40 11.96 15.26
N ALA A 79 -6.36 11.33 14.60
CA ALA A 79 -6.37 11.19 13.13
C ALA A 79 -6.29 12.53 12.39
N HIS A 80 -6.87 13.60 12.97
CA HIS A 80 -6.80 14.97 12.42
C HIS A 80 -5.41 15.60 12.50
N LEU A 81 -4.50 15.04 13.29
CA LEU A 81 -3.10 15.45 13.41
C LEU A 81 -2.16 14.59 12.57
N LEU A 82 -2.65 13.51 11.97
CA LEU A 82 -1.85 12.52 11.28
C LEU A 82 -2.09 12.58 9.79
N ASP A 83 -1.02 12.53 9.04
CA ASP A 83 -1.07 12.43 7.58
C ASP A 83 -1.06 10.96 7.16
N ARG A 84 -0.40 10.07 7.94
CA ARG A 84 -0.30 8.64 7.64
C ARG A 84 -0.25 7.77 8.89
N VAL A 85 -0.73 6.54 8.72
CA VAL A 85 -0.62 5.47 9.71
C VAL A 85 0.04 4.26 9.04
N ILE A 86 1.13 3.77 9.62
CA ILE A 86 1.82 2.57 9.17
C ILE A 86 1.66 1.50 10.24
N ILE A 87 1.25 0.30 9.85
CA ILE A 87 1.22 -0.85 10.73
C ILE A 87 2.19 -1.90 10.22
N GLU A 88 3.20 -2.21 11.02
CA GLU A 88 4.04 -3.39 10.79
C GLU A 88 3.39 -4.62 11.41
N VAL A 89 3.25 -5.67 10.62
CA VAL A 89 2.75 -6.97 11.10
C VAL A 89 3.93 -7.92 11.28
N SER A 90 3.93 -8.64 12.39
CA SER A 90 4.99 -9.62 12.69
C SER A 90 5.17 -10.64 11.55
N GLY A 91 6.36 -11.24 11.47
CA GLY A 91 6.71 -12.14 10.37
C GLY A 91 5.78 -13.35 10.17
N VAL A 92 5.04 -13.75 11.18
CA VAL A 92 4.07 -14.85 11.13
C VAL A 92 2.62 -14.36 11.16
N GLY A 93 2.39 -13.05 11.19
CA GLY A 93 1.06 -12.45 11.20
C GLY A 93 0.39 -12.46 9.82
N GLN A 94 -0.89 -12.09 9.80
CA GLN A 94 -1.69 -12.00 8.57
C GLN A 94 -2.03 -10.54 8.23
N PRO A 95 -1.25 -9.86 7.37
CA PRO A 95 -1.41 -8.44 7.06
C PRO A 95 -2.81 -8.08 6.53
N ALA A 96 -3.40 -8.94 5.72
CA ALA A 96 -4.73 -8.71 5.16
C ALA A 96 -5.83 -8.65 6.24
N LYS A 97 -5.69 -9.39 7.35
CA LYS A 97 -6.62 -9.28 8.48
C LYS A 97 -6.45 -7.96 9.21
N VAL A 98 -5.21 -7.52 9.38
CA VAL A 98 -4.90 -6.23 10.02
C VAL A 98 -5.41 -5.07 9.18
N ALA A 99 -5.35 -5.15 7.86
CA ALA A 99 -5.86 -4.12 6.96
C ALA A 99 -7.38 -3.89 7.07
N GLN A 100 -8.15 -4.84 7.60
CA GLN A 100 -9.59 -4.66 7.83
C GLN A 100 -9.88 -3.54 8.84
N TRP A 101 -8.97 -3.27 9.78
CA TRP A 101 -9.07 -2.16 10.72
C TRP A 101 -8.97 -0.78 10.05
N GLY A 102 -8.42 -0.71 8.83
CA GLY A 102 -8.45 0.52 8.01
C GLY A 102 -9.84 0.90 7.49
N GLN A 103 -10.88 0.12 7.82
CA GLN A 103 -12.29 0.46 7.56
C GLN A 103 -12.93 1.24 8.72
N THR A 104 -12.18 1.49 9.80
CA THR A 104 -12.62 2.30 10.92
C THR A 104 -12.84 3.76 10.49
N PRO A 105 -13.92 4.44 10.95
CA PRO A 105 -14.15 5.84 10.63
C PRO A 105 -12.93 6.70 10.95
N GLY A 106 -12.54 7.58 10.05
CA GLY A 106 -11.35 8.44 10.19
C GLY A 106 -10.05 7.87 9.61
N LEU A 107 -9.99 6.56 9.32
CA LEU A 107 -8.86 5.93 8.67
C LEU A 107 -9.20 5.53 7.22
N SER A 108 -8.22 5.67 6.34
CA SER A 108 -8.28 5.22 4.95
C SER A 108 -7.23 4.14 4.73
N SER A 109 -7.63 2.92 4.33
CA SER A 109 -6.66 1.88 3.99
C SER A 109 -6.01 2.19 2.65
N ASP A 110 -4.70 2.36 2.65
CA ASP A 110 -3.89 2.54 1.44
C ASP A 110 -3.45 1.21 0.82
N GLY A 111 -3.56 0.13 1.57
CA GLY A 111 -3.31 -1.23 1.09
C GLY A 111 -2.31 -2.01 1.93
N VAL A 112 -2.09 -3.25 1.51
CA VAL A 112 -1.21 -4.23 2.13
C VAL A 112 0.02 -4.43 1.26
N ILE A 113 1.20 -4.13 1.83
CA ILE A 113 2.50 -4.36 1.21
C ILE A 113 3.12 -5.59 1.88
N VAL A 114 3.47 -6.60 1.11
CA VAL A 114 4.15 -7.78 1.63
C VAL A 114 5.55 -7.87 1.05
N LEU A 115 6.54 -7.86 1.94
CA LEU A 115 7.95 -8.01 1.58
C LEU A 115 8.27 -9.49 1.38
N ILE A 116 8.95 -9.77 0.29
CA ILE A 116 9.36 -11.11 -0.14
C ILE A 116 10.88 -11.15 -0.23
N ASP A 117 11.49 -11.97 0.61
CA ASP A 117 12.92 -12.26 0.50
C ASP A 117 13.17 -13.13 -0.72
N GLY A 118 13.72 -12.53 -1.78
CA GLY A 118 13.91 -13.20 -3.08
C GLY A 118 14.81 -14.43 -3.02
N GLN A 119 15.80 -14.41 -2.13
CA GLN A 119 16.75 -15.55 -2.03
C GLN A 119 16.12 -16.81 -1.45
N SER A 120 15.14 -16.66 -0.54
CA SER A 120 14.67 -17.79 0.27
C SER A 120 13.20 -18.14 0.04
N ILE A 121 12.44 -17.31 -0.65
CA ILE A 121 10.97 -17.47 -0.74
C ILE A 121 10.53 -18.81 -1.29
N MET A 122 11.14 -19.27 -2.38
CA MET A 122 10.74 -20.53 -3.04
C MET A 122 10.96 -21.73 -2.12
N GLN A 123 12.08 -21.77 -1.40
CA GLN A 123 12.37 -22.82 -0.43
C GLN A 123 11.45 -22.75 0.78
N ARG A 124 11.18 -21.52 1.29
CA ARG A 124 10.35 -21.33 2.49
C ARG A 124 8.89 -21.69 2.28
N VAL A 125 8.38 -21.52 1.07
CA VAL A 125 7.00 -21.89 0.74
C VAL A 125 6.81 -23.42 0.74
N GLU A 126 7.86 -24.20 0.50
CA GLU A 126 7.84 -25.65 0.57
C GLU A 126 7.99 -26.18 2.00
N ASP A 127 8.32 -25.33 2.96
CA ASP A 127 8.46 -25.70 4.37
C ASP A 127 7.07 -26.00 4.97
N PRO A 128 6.89 -27.22 5.56
CA PRO A 128 5.59 -27.66 6.08
C PRO A 128 5.07 -26.83 7.26
N TYR A 129 5.94 -26.07 7.95
CA TYR A 129 5.56 -25.28 9.13
C TYR A 129 5.21 -23.84 8.80
N VAL A 130 5.80 -23.27 7.76
CA VAL A 130 5.66 -21.84 7.45
C VAL A 130 5.10 -21.55 6.08
N GLY A 131 5.11 -22.49 5.17
CA GLY A 131 4.73 -22.32 3.76
C GLY A 131 3.31 -21.80 3.60
N GLU A 132 2.35 -22.35 4.35
CA GLU A 132 0.95 -21.88 4.32
C GLU A 132 0.82 -20.42 4.79
N THR A 133 1.56 -20.04 5.84
CA THR A 133 1.56 -18.67 6.34
C THR A 133 2.09 -17.69 5.29
N ILE A 134 3.20 -18.05 4.64
CA ILE A 134 3.82 -17.24 3.58
C ILE A 134 2.88 -17.10 2.38
N LEU A 135 2.27 -18.19 1.94
CA LEU A 135 1.29 -18.16 0.84
C LEU A 135 0.08 -17.30 1.20
N ALA A 136 -0.43 -17.38 2.42
CA ALA A 136 -1.53 -16.55 2.88
C ALA A 136 -1.14 -15.05 2.91
N GLN A 137 0.10 -14.71 3.28
CA GLN A 137 0.60 -13.34 3.20
C GLN A 137 0.66 -12.85 1.74
N ILE A 138 1.21 -13.66 0.84
CA ILE A 138 1.28 -13.35 -0.60
C ILE A 138 -0.12 -13.11 -1.17
N GLN A 139 -1.08 -14.00 -0.88
CA GLN A 139 -2.44 -13.91 -1.38
C GLN A 139 -3.21 -12.68 -0.84
N GLY A 140 -2.86 -12.22 0.34
CA GLY A 140 -3.47 -11.05 0.97
C GLY A 140 -2.82 -9.72 0.59
N ALA A 141 -1.80 -9.71 -0.26
CA ALA A 141 -1.07 -8.50 -0.63
C ALA A 141 -1.77 -7.69 -1.72
N ASP A 142 -1.72 -6.38 -1.61
CA ASP A 142 -2.06 -5.45 -2.69
C ASP A 142 -0.80 -5.08 -3.52
N LEU A 143 0.38 -5.23 -2.90
CA LEU A 143 1.70 -5.05 -3.53
C LEU A 143 2.68 -6.07 -2.93
N LEU A 144 3.47 -6.71 -3.78
CA LEU A 144 4.62 -7.54 -3.38
C LEU A 144 5.91 -6.77 -3.61
N LEU A 145 6.74 -6.64 -2.57
CA LEU A 145 8.03 -5.98 -2.64
C LEU A 145 9.13 -7.03 -2.51
N LEU A 146 9.80 -7.34 -3.62
CA LEU A 146 10.91 -8.28 -3.66
C LEU A 146 12.16 -7.60 -3.10
N THR A 147 12.70 -8.15 -2.04
CA THR A 147 13.89 -7.64 -1.32
C THR A 147 15.10 -8.55 -1.55
N HIS A 148 16.29 -8.08 -1.18
CA HIS A 148 17.56 -8.77 -1.33
C HIS A 148 17.88 -9.14 -2.79
N THR A 149 17.36 -8.38 -3.76
CA THR A 149 17.63 -8.58 -5.18
C THR A 149 19.07 -8.26 -5.56
N ASP A 150 19.73 -7.40 -4.78
CA ASP A 150 21.15 -7.08 -4.86
C ASP A 150 22.07 -8.28 -4.58
N LEU A 151 21.56 -9.31 -3.92
CA LEU A 151 22.24 -10.56 -3.62
C LEU A 151 21.88 -11.69 -4.61
N MET A 152 21.15 -11.38 -5.68
CA MET A 152 20.64 -12.34 -6.66
C MET A 152 21.16 -12.01 -8.05
N GLU A 153 21.28 -13.05 -8.90
CA GLU A 153 21.51 -12.85 -10.33
C GLU A 153 20.20 -12.50 -11.06
N ALA A 154 20.26 -11.70 -12.13
CA ALA A 154 19.09 -11.27 -12.88
C ALA A 154 18.15 -12.43 -13.34
N PRO A 155 18.64 -13.62 -13.76
CA PRO A 155 17.78 -14.76 -14.05
C PRO A 155 16.98 -15.24 -12.85
N GLN A 156 17.57 -15.26 -11.65
CA GLN A 156 16.88 -15.66 -10.41
C GLN A 156 15.78 -14.69 -10.02
N VAL A 157 16.03 -13.38 -10.15
CA VAL A 157 15.02 -12.34 -9.92
C VAL A 157 13.83 -12.53 -10.86
N THR A 158 14.12 -12.82 -12.14
CA THR A 158 13.09 -13.08 -13.15
C THR A 158 12.28 -14.32 -12.79
N GLU A 159 12.93 -15.42 -12.41
CA GLU A 159 12.28 -16.66 -12.00
C GLU A 159 11.33 -16.47 -10.82
N VAL A 160 11.82 -15.83 -9.75
CA VAL A 160 11.01 -15.55 -8.55
C VAL A 160 9.83 -14.64 -8.90
N THR A 161 10.05 -13.60 -9.71
CA THR A 161 8.98 -12.68 -10.13
C THR A 161 7.90 -13.41 -10.95
N GLN A 162 8.29 -14.27 -11.88
CA GLN A 162 7.36 -15.07 -12.65
C GLN A 162 6.60 -16.06 -11.77
N TRP A 163 7.30 -16.72 -10.84
CA TRP A 163 6.68 -17.61 -9.88
C TRP A 163 5.65 -16.89 -9.00
N LEU A 164 5.97 -15.70 -8.46
CA LEU A 164 5.03 -14.89 -7.69
C LEU A 164 3.78 -14.54 -8.51
N ALA A 165 3.93 -14.20 -9.78
CA ALA A 165 2.82 -13.92 -10.68
C ALA A 165 1.87 -15.13 -10.89
N THR A 166 2.35 -16.37 -10.69
CA THR A 166 1.49 -17.57 -10.69
C THR A 166 0.70 -17.73 -9.40
N LYS A 167 1.14 -17.12 -8.30
CA LYS A 167 0.52 -17.23 -6.97
C LYS A 167 -0.49 -16.13 -6.70
N HIS A 168 -0.26 -14.92 -7.21
CA HIS A 168 -1.11 -13.77 -6.97
C HIS A 168 -1.02 -12.73 -8.08
N GLN A 169 -2.09 -11.92 -8.23
CA GLN A 169 -2.17 -10.86 -9.25
C GLN A 169 -1.64 -9.50 -8.78
N ALA A 170 -1.17 -9.38 -7.52
CA ALA A 170 -0.55 -8.15 -7.05
C ALA A 170 0.70 -7.82 -7.88
N PRO A 171 0.95 -6.54 -8.19
CA PRO A 171 2.19 -6.14 -8.84
C PRO A 171 3.39 -6.49 -7.95
N VAL A 172 4.47 -6.94 -8.58
CA VAL A 172 5.76 -7.20 -7.93
C VAL A 172 6.69 -6.05 -8.28
N LEU A 173 7.28 -5.42 -7.26
CA LEU A 173 8.33 -4.42 -7.40
C LEU A 173 9.62 -4.94 -6.76
N GLU A 174 10.75 -4.49 -7.27
CA GLU A 174 12.06 -4.77 -6.69
C GLU A 174 12.47 -3.64 -5.75
N SER A 175 13.00 -3.97 -4.58
CA SER A 175 13.57 -3.01 -3.64
C SER A 175 14.99 -2.61 -4.12
N PRO A 176 15.42 -1.33 -3.93
CA PRO A 176 14.71 -0.25 -3.26
C PRO A 176 13.62 0.41 -4.10
N VAL A 177 12.59 0.90 -3.44
CA VAL A 177 11.46 1.60 -4.09
C VAL A 177 11.29 2.97 -3.43
N ALA A 178 10.99 3.99 -4.24
CA ALA A 178 10.72 5.33 -3.71
C ALA A 178 9.53 5.32 -2.72
N PRO A 179 9.62 5.96 -1.55
CA PRO A 179 8.57 5.98 -0.53
C PRO A 179 7.19 6.39 -1.07
N ALA A 180 7.14 7.34 -2.00
CA ALA A 180 5.90 7.79 -2.61
C ALA A 180 5.10 6.67 -3.31
N ILE A 181 5.76 5.62 -3.81
CA ILE A 181 5.08 4.46 -4.40
C ILE A 181 4.37 3.66 -3.33
N LEU A 182 4.97 3.55 -2.16
CA LEU A 182 4.48 2.75 -1.04
C LEU A 182 3.40 3.49 -0.25
N TYR A 183 3.53 4.79 -0.09
CA TYR A 183 2.58 5.63 0.64
C TYR A 183 1.36 6.06 -0.16
N GLY A 184 1.40 5.91 -1.48
CA GLY A 184 0.40 6.46 -2.36
C GLY A 184 0.66 7.89 -2.81
N LEU A 185 -0.22 8.35 -3.69
CA LEU A 185 -0.17 9.69 -4.20
C LEU A 185 -0.46 10.70 -3.08
N PRO A 186 0.22 11.86 -3.06
CA PRO A 186 -0.12 12.94 -2.16
C PRO A 186 -1.58 13.37 -2.37
N PRO A 187 -2.20 14.04 -1.39
CA PRO A 187 -3.53 14.61 -1.55
C PRO A 187 -3.59 15.47 -2.82
N LEU A 188 -4.67 15.32 -3.60
CA LEU A 188 -4.89 16.15 -4.79
C LEU A 188 -4.89 17.62 -4.39
N GLY A 189 -3.99 18.42 -4.99
CA GLY A 189 -3.83 19.85 -4.67
C GLY A 189 -2.58 20.20 -3.87
N ALA A 190 -1.81 19.24 -3.42
CA ALA A 190 -0.45 19.51 -2.95
C ALA A 190 0.45 19.78 -4.16
N ASP A 191 1.07 20.96 -4.18
CA ASP A 191 2.14 21.33 -5.13
C ASP A 191 3.37 20.46 -4.83
N THR A 192 3.34 19.21 -5.27
CA THR A 192 4.48 18.32 -5.08
C THR A 192 4.95 17.80 -6.42
N ASP A 193 6.09 18.30 -6.81
CA ASP A 193 6.97 17.78 -7.87
C ASP A 193 7.55 16.37 -7.49
N LEU A 194 6.74 15.56 -6.81
CA LEU A 194 7.11 14.25 -6.27
C LEU A 194 6.63 13.11 -7.16
N ALA A 195 6.92 13.20 -8.46
CA ALA A 195 6.98 11.97 -9.24
C ALA A 195 8.23 11.21 -8.79
N PRO A 196 8.10 9.97 -8.27
CA PRO A 196 9.29 9.15 -8.01
C PRO A 196 10.11 9.07 -9.29
N VAL A 197 11.40 9.33 -9.20
CA VAL A 197 12.33 9.43 -10.34
C VAL A 197 12.28 8.20 -11.26
N ASP A 198 11.78 7.07 -10.76
CA ASP A 198 11.76 5.78 -11.45
C ASP A 198 10.36 5.24 -11.79
N CYS A 199 9.31 6.05 -11.71
CA CYS A 199 7.95 5.61 -12.03
C CYS A 199 7.30 6.45 -13.12
N LEU A 200 6.47 5.80 -13.91
CA LEU A 200 5.63 6.46 -14.89
C LEU A 200 4.36 6.96 -14.22
N THR A 201 4.09 8.25 -14.31
CA THR A 201 2.84 8.85 -13.86
C THR A 201 2.04 9.39 -15.04
N ALA A 202 0.72 9.34 -14.95
CA ALA A 202 -0.20 9.97 -15.86
C ALA A 202 -1.48 10.36 -15.14
N SER A 203 -2.15 11.40 -15.65
CA SER A 203 -3.42 11.86 -15.11
C SER A 203 -4.44 12.06 -16.22
N VAL A 204 -5.73 12.02 -15.87
CA VAL A 204 -6.85 12.34 -16.75
C VAL A 204 -7.88 13.13 -15.96
N VAL A 205 -8.44 14.15 -16.59
CA VAL A 205 -9.64 14.83 -16.09
C VAL A 205 -10.87 14.03 -16.54
N VAL A 206 -11.73 13.70 -15.61
CA VAL A 206 -12.99 12.97 -15.87
C VAL A 206 -14.09 14.00 -16.13
N ASN A 207 -14.61 14.02 -17.34
CA ASN A 207 -15.50 15.09 -17.79
C ASN A 207 -16.94 14.91 -17.30
N GLU A 208 -17.40 13.66 -17.20
CA GLU A 208 -18.79 13.32 -16.86
C GLU A 208 -18.84 12.44 -15.59
N PRO A 209 -19.94 12.47 -14.83
CA PRO A 209 -20.13 11.52 -13.74
C PRO A 209 -20.06 10.08 -14.24
N LEU A 210 -19.36 9.23 -13.48
CA LEU A 210 -19.15 7.82 -13.81
C LEU A 210 -20.19 6.92 -13.13
N GLU A 211 -20.55 5.83 -13.75
CA GLU A 211 -21.23 4.75 -13.07
C GLU A 211 -20.23 3.92 -12.24
N GLN A 212 -20.66 3.39 -11.11
CA GLN A 212 -19.80 2.53 -10.29
C GLN A 212 -19.31 1.31 -11.10
N SER A 213 -20.17 0.72 -11.90
CA SER A 213 -19.87 -0.40 -12.81
C SER A 213 -18.72 -0.09 -13.78
N THR A 214 -18.65 1.15 -14.28
CA THR A 214 -17.55 1.63 -15.14
C THR A 214 -16.23 1.63 -14.40
N LEU A 215 -16.20 2.13 -13.15
CA LEU A 215 -14.99 2.10 -12.33
C LEU A 215 -14.53 0.68 -12.00
N GLU A 216 -15.48 -0.22 -11.72
CA GLU A 216 -15.17 -1.64 -11.45
C GLU A 216 -14.58 -2.33 -12.68
N LEU A 217 -15.12 -2.09 -13.87
CA LEU A 217 -14.59 -2.61 -15.14
C LEU A 217 -13.21 -2.02 -15.44
N TRP A 218 -13.08 -0.69 -15.30
CA TRP A 218 -11.82 0.02 -15.47
C TRP A 218 -10.72 -0.56 -14.56
N ALA A 219 -11.01 -0.81 -13.28
CA ALA A 219 -10.06 -1.40 -12.35
C ALA A 219 -9.62 -2.81 -12.79
N LYS A 220 -10.56 -3.64 -13.31
CA LYS A 220 -10.29 -5.00 -13.80
C LYS A 220 -9.45 -5.02 -15.08
N THR A 221 -9.59 -4.00 -15.93
CA THR A 221 -8.83 -3.89 -17.21
C THR A 221 -7.47 -3.20 -17.03
N ARG A 222 -7.03 -3.01 -15.80
CA ARG A 222 -5.77 -2.39 -15.45
C ARG A 222 -4.57 -3.06 -16.15
N PRO A 223 -3.70 -2.27 -16.82
CA PRO A 223 -2.43 -2.81 -17.33
C PRO A 223 -1.57 -3.38 -16.19
N GLY A 224 -0.90 -4.50 -16.42
CA GLY A 224 -0.14 -5.20 -15.40
C GLY A 224 1.02 -4.42 -14.76
N GLY A 225 1.43 -3.31 -15.39
CA GLY A 225 2.43 -2.40 -14.82
C GLY A 225 1.85 -1.31 -13.91
N VAL A 226 0.53 -1.11 -13.87
CA VAL A 226 -0.09 -0.08 -13.01
C VAL A 226 -0.12 -0.58 -11.58
N ILE A 227 0.52 0.18 -10.70
CA ILE A 227 0.63 -0.12 -9.28
C ILE A 227 -0.55 0.46 -8.52
N ARG A 228 -0.88 1.72 -8.85
CA ARG A 228 -1.81 2.52 -8.07
C ARG A 228 -2.52 3.55 -8.95
N ALA A 229 -3.76 3.86 -8.59
CA ALA A 229 -4.41 5.06 -9.08
C ALA A 229 -5.25 5.68 -7.97
N LYS A 230 -5.37 7.00 -7.96
CA LYS A 230 -6.17 7.75 -7.00
C LYS A 230 -6.81 8.95 -7.69
N GLY A 231 -8.01 9.31 -7.23
CA GLY A 231 -8.67 10.51 -7.72
C GLY A 231 -9.97 10.82 -7.03
N LEU A 232 -10.48 12.01 -7.30
CA LEU A 232 -11.81 12.43 -6.89
C LEU A 232 -12.67 12.54 -8.14
N VAL A 233 -13.78 11.82 -8.17
CA VAL A 233 -14.74 11.82 -9.30
C VAL A 233 -16.17 11.85 -8.81
N LYS A 234 -17.09 12.29 -9.66
CA LYS A 234 -18.52 12.15 -9.41
C LYS A 234 -18.98 10.77 -9.87
N ILE A 235 -19.83 10.14 -9.04
CA ILE A 235 -20.49 8.86 -9.38
C ILE A 235 -21.99 9.13 -9.51
N SER A 236 -22.58 8.70 -10.65
CA SER A 236 -23.95 9.08 -11.05
C SER A 236 -25.03 8.58 -10.08
N ASP A 237 -24.81 7.41 -9.48
CA ASP A 237 -25.76 6.73 -8.60
C ASP A 237 -25.53 7.04 -7.11
N ARG A 238 -24.64 7.99 -6.80
CA ARG A 238 -24.36 8.44 -5.44
C ARG A 238 -24.80 9.88 -5.22
N SER A 239 -25.39 10.12 -4.05
CA SER A 239 -25.87 11.45 -3.65
C SER A 239 -24.75 12.40 -3.22
N GLU A 240 -23.54 11.88 -3.03
CA GLU A 240 -22.39 12.66 -2.58
C GLU A 240 -21.80 13.50 -3.73
N ASN A 241 -21.29 14.68 -3.39
CA ASN A 241 -20.71 15.58 -4.38
C ASN A 241 -19.49 14.98 -5.08
N GLN A 242 -18.69 14.18 -4.37
CA GLN A 242 -17.52 13.47 -4.93
C GLN A 242 -17.25 12.15 -4.21
N THR A 243 -16.60 11.25 -4.93
CA THR A 243 -16.10 9.98 -4.41
C THR A 243 -14.58 9.93 -4.52
N ASP A 244 -13.91 9.63 -3.40
CA ASP A 244 -12.49 9.25 -3.40
C ASP A 244 -12.37 7.83 -3.97
N VAL A 245 -11.72 7.75 -5.12
CA VAL A 245 -11.42 6.50 -5.82
C VAL A 245 -9.98 6.13 -5.56
N GLN A 246 -9.74 4.96 -5.00
CA GLN A 246 -8.41 4.43 -4.78
C GLN A 246 -8.30 3.04 -5.39
N LEU A 247 -7.34 2.86 -6.28
CA LEU A 247 -6.95 1.57 -6.82
C LEU A 247 -5.54 1.26 -6.34
N PHE A 248 -5.36 0.14 -5.65
CA PHE A 248 -4.05 -0.35 -5.24
C PHE A 248 -3.94 -1.83 -5.56
N GLY A 249 -3.01 -2.18 -6.45
CA GLY A 249 -2.98 -3.51 -6.99
C GLY A 249 -4.34 -3.88 -7.59
N PRO A 250 -4.92 -5.03 -7.26
CA PRO A 250 -6.24 -5.45 -7.73
C PRO A 250 -7.41 -4.82 -6.96
N ARG A 251 -7.15 -4.13 -5.85
CA ARG A 251 -8.17 -3.61 -4.94
C ARG A 251 -8.66 -2.24 -5.38
N LEU A 252 -9.95 -2.12 -5.64
CA LEU A 252 -10.66 -0.85 -5.84
C LEU A 252 -11.41 -0.49 -4.55
N VAL A 253 -11.22 0.73 -4.06
CA VAL A 253 -11.94 1.28 -2.91
C VAL A 253 -12.61 2.58 -3.32
N LEU A 254 -13.89 2.74 -3.01
CA LEU A 254 -14.71 3.91 -3.29
C LEU A 254 -15.27 4.45 -1.98
N ARG A 255 -15.00 5.72 -1.66
CA ARG A 255 -15.43 6.36 -0.42
C ARG A 255 -16.08 7.71 -0.68
N PRO A 256 -17.12 8.08 0.09
CA PRO A 256 -17.62 9.44 0.09
C PRO A 256 -16.53 10.45 0.42
N HIS A 257 -16.47 11.54 -0.34
CA HIS A 257 -15.54 12.64 -0.06
C HIS A 257 -16.33 13.89 0.33
N PRO A 258 -16.08 14.45 1.55
CA PRO A 258 -16.90 15.53 2.09
C PRO A 258 -16.60 16.92 1.49
N SER A 259 -15.58 17.04 0.63
CA SER A 259 -15.16 18.35 0.10
C SER A 259 -16.10 18.87 -0.98
N GLU A 260 -16.33 20.20 -0.94
CA GLU A 260 -17.01 20.95 -2.01
C GLU A 260 -16.12 21.21 -3.24
N GLN A 261 -14.81 20.90 -3.16
CA GLN A 261 -13.89 21.06 -4.29
C GLN A 261 -14.13 19.98 -5.34
N THR A 262 -14.49 20.42 -6.54
CA THR A 262 -14.71 19.53 -7.70
C THR A 262 -13.41 19.35 -8.48
N LEU A 263 -12.63 18.32 -8.16
CA LEU A 263 -11.37 18.08 -8.88
C LEU A 263 -11.51 17.12 -10.07
N ASN A 264 -12.49 16.27 -10.15
CA ASN A 264 -12.77 15.33 -11.24
C ASN A 264 -11.50 14.81 -11.97
N THR A 265 -10.49 14.41 -11.22
CA THR A 265 -9.19 14.02 -11.79
C THR A 265 -8.77 12.65 -11.23
N MET A 266 -8.27 11.80 -12.12
CA MET A 266 -7.64 10.53 -11.76
C MET A 266 -6.16 10.58 -12.11
N VAL A 267 -5.31 10.15 -11.20
CA VAL A 267 -3.85 10.02 -11.38
C VAL A 267 -3.46 8.57 -11.18
N ALA A 268 -2.57 8.07 -12.01
CA ALA A 268 -2.06 6.71 -11.89
C ALA A 268 -0.53 6.67 -11.87
N ILE A 269 -0.01 5.70 -11.14
CA ILE A 269 1.41 5.35 -11.07
C ILE A 269 1.60 3.96 -11.64
N ALA A 270 2.57 3.82 -12.52
CA ALA A 270 2.97 2.54 -13.09
C ALA A 270 4.48 2.31 -12.90
N ARG A 271 4.88 1.03 -12.84
CA ARG A 271 6.29 0.64 -12.74
C ARG A 271 7.08 1.05 -13.98
N PRO A 272 8.41 1.20 -13.86
CA PRO A 272 9.29 1.37 -15.01
C PRO A 272 9.07 0.29 -16.07
N GLY A 273 9.21 0.67 -17.34
CA GLY A 273 8.97 -0.24 -18.46
C GLY A 273 7.50 -0.43 -18.86
N THR A 274 6.55 0.14 -18.12
CA THR A 274 5.15 0.18 -18.55
C THR A 274 5.02 1.12 -19.76
N PRO A 275 4.41 0.68 -20.89
CA PRO A 275 4.23 1.58 -22.03
C PRO A 275 3.33 2.77 -21.65
N ARG A 276 3.85 4.00 -21.79
CA ARG A 276 3.09 5.23 -21.47
C ARG A 276 1.76 5.31 -22.21
N ALA A 277 1.75 4.87 -23.48
CA ALA A 277 0.54 4.82 -24.27
C ALA A 277 -0.54 3.89 -23.69
N ALA A 278 -0.13 2.75 -23.10
CA ALA A 278 -1.06 1.83 -22.46
C ALA A 278 -1.67 2.44 -21.18
N LEU A 279 -0.86 3.15 -20.37
CA LEU A 279 -1.34 3.85 -19.19
C LEU A 279 -2.34 4.94 -19.54
N ILE A 280 -2.01 5.80 -20.53
CA ILE A 280 -2.90 6.87 -20.99
C ILE A 280 -4.18 6.30 -21.60
N LYS A 281 -4.07 5.27 -22.45
CA LYS A 281 -5.24 4.61 -23.04
C LYS A 281 -6.18 4.05 -21.98
N TRP A 282 -5.63 3.45 -20.94
CA TRP A 282 -6.41 2.91 -19.83
C TRP A 282 -7.09 4.01 -19.01
N LEU A 283 -6.38 5.09 -18.67
CA LEU A 283 -6.98 6.23 -17.98
C LEU A 283 -8.10 6.88 -18.82
N ASN A 284 -7.91 7.00 -20.12
CA ASN A 284 -8.92 7.60 -21.01
C ASN A 284 -10.20 6.75 -21.15
N GLN A 285 -10.22 5.49 -20.70
CA GLN A 285 -11.46 4.71 -20.62
C GLN A 285 -12.47 5.32 -19.64
N LEU A 286 -12.02 6.20 -18.74
CA LEU A 286 -12.89 6.97 -17.84
C LEU A 286 -13.62 8.13 -18.57
N ASN A 287 -13.21 8.47 -19.79
CA ASN A 287 -13.87 9.40 -20.68
C ASN A 287 -14.19 8.68 -22.01
N PRO A 288 -15.19 7.78 -22.05
CA PRO A 288 -15.57 7.14 -23.30
C PRO A 288 -15.92 8.25 -24.32
N ALA A 289 -15.33 8.18 -25.51
CA ALA A 289 -15.73 9.04 -26.61
C ALA A 289 -17.21 8.79 -26.90
N ASN A 290 -18.01 9.87 -26.95
CA ASN A 290 -19.37 9.83 -27.44
C ASN A 290 -19.45 9.35 -28.89
#